data_8137db1e1f402ad9c6cc5b9088ff3186
#
_entry.id   8137db1e1f402ad9c6cc5b9088ff3186
#
_cell.length_a   1.000
_cell.length_b   1.000
_cell.length_c   1.000
_cell.angle_alpha   90.00
_cell.angle_beta   90.00
_cell.angle_gamma   90.00
#
_symmetry.space_group_name_H-M   'P 1'
#
loop_
_entity.id
_entity.type
_entity.pdbx_description
1 polymer ?
#
loop_
_entity_poly.entity_id
_entity_poly.type
_entity_poly.pdbx_seq_one_letter_code
_entity_poly.pdbx_strand_id
1 'polypeptide(L)'
;GRDVWLLGDRYIFKVPVLRDMATAYGFVEGSQHNAESLLRDGELVLVAPGGMREALRSSSQKYQLDISDRKGFAKLAMRTGAPVILSACPAADDIYHVVSNPVTDWVYNRYKLAAPVIFGKYGTIIPKPAKLVHYLNAPMSPTDNGTDDDPEAVDAFHAALESRLQEMLTEHAGA
;
A
#
# COMPACT_ATOMS: atom_id res chain seq x y z
N GLY A 1 5.28 -21.04 -12.19
CA GLY A 1 4.53 -20.20 -11.27
C GLY A 1 4.66 -18.75 -11.75
N ARG A 2 3.86 -17.85 -11.21
CA ARG A 2 4.00 -16.41 -11.47
C ARG A 2 4.90 -15.82 -10.40
N ASP A 3 5.76 -14.90 -10.80
CA ASP A 3 6.55 -14.14 -9.84
C ASP A 3 5.72 -12.98 -9.26
N VAL A 4 6.05 -12.57 -8.03
CA VAL A 4 5.40 -11.45 -7.35
C VAL A 4 6.37 -10.28 -7.30
N TRP A 5 5.98 -9.18 -7.91
CA TRP A 5 6.78 -7.96 -7.96
C TRP A 5 6.17 -6.87 -7.07
N LEU A 6 6.97 -6.29 -6.22
CA LEU A 6 6.55 -5.23 -5.28
C LEU A 6 6.90 -3.87 -5.86
N LEU A 7 5.92 -2.98 -5.97
CA LEU A 7 6.17 -1.61 -6.41
C LEU A 7 6.72 -0.79 -5.23
N GLY A 8 7.98 -0.40 -5.33
CA GLY A 8 8.67 0.42 -4.34
C GLY A 8 8.74 1.89 -4.73
N ASP A 9 8.86 2.77 -3.73
CA ASP A 9 9.03 4.19 -3.97
C ASP A 9 10.35 4.45 -4.72
N ARG A 10 10.31 5.34 -5.72
CA ARG A 10 11.46 5.70 -6.55
C ARG A 10 12.68 6.19 -5.76
N TYR A 11 12.48 6.72 -4.56
CA TYR A 11 13.59 7.17 -3.71
C TYR A 11 14.47 6.02 -3.24
N ILE A 12 13.91 4.82 -3.05
CA ILE A 12 14.66 3.60 -2.71
C ILE A 12 15.68 3.29 -3.82
N PHE A 13 15.26 3.48 -5.08
CA PHE A 13 16.08 3.16 -6.26
C PHE A 13 17.15 4.21 -6.59
N LYS A 14 17.09 5.39 -5.95
CA LYS A 14 18.13 6.44 -6.10
C LYS A 14 19.37 6.18 -5.23
N VAL A 15 19.25 5.38 -4.18
CA VAL A 15 20.36 5.03 -3.29
C VAL A 15 20.87 3.64 -3.67
N PRO A 16 22.14 3.49 -4.17
CA PRO A 16 22.62 2.23 -4.74
C PRO A 16 22.44 1.02 -3.82
N VAL A 17 22.80 1.15 -2.55
CA VAL A 17 22.69 0.04 -1.58
C VAL A 17 21.22 -0.36 -1.36
N LEU A 18 20.33 0.62 -1.23
CA LEU A 18 18.89 0.35 -1.03
C LEU A 18 18.25 -0.23 -2.29
N ARG A 19 18.66 0.24 -3.47
CA ARG A 19 18.24 -0.31 -4.75
C ARG A 19 18.61 -1.79 -4.88
N ASP A 20 19.88 -2.12 -4.61
CA ASP A 20 20.37 -3.49 -4.79
C ASP A 20 19.68 -4.45 -3.80
N MET A 21 19.46 -4.02 -2.56
CA MET A 21 18.65 -4.76 -1.59
C MET A 21 17.20 -4.91 -2.06
N ALA A 22 16.54 -3.83 -2.45
CA ALA A 22 15.16 -3.86 -2.90
C ALA A 22 14.99 -4.81 -4.09
N THR A 23 15.87 -4.72 -5.09
CA THR A 23 15.85 -5.59 -6.26
C THR A 23 16.03 -7.07 -5.89
N ALA A 24 16.90 -7.37 -4.93
CA ALA A 24 17.10 -8.75 -4.44
C ALA A 24 15.84 -9.33 -3.75
N TYR A 25 14.96 -8.48 -3.23
CA TYR A 25 13.66 -8.87 -2.64
C TYR A 25 12.47 -8.75 -3.60
N GLY A 26 12.70 -8.59 -4.91
CA GLY A 26 11.63 -8.53 -5.90
C GLY A 26 10.93 -7.17 -5.99
N PHE A 27 11.56 -6.11 -5.47
CA PHE A 27 11.05 -4.75 -5.67
C PHE A 27 11.46 -4.21 -7.04
N VAL A 28 10.54 -3.51 -7.66
CA VAL A 28 10.75 -2.69 -8.86
C VAL A 28 10.32 -1.24 -8.60
N GLU A 29 10.88 -0.30 -9.35
CA GLU A 29 10.47 1.09 -9.24
C GLU A 29 8.98 1.24 -9.56
N GLY A 30 8.24 1.87 -8.64
CA GLY A 30 6.81 2.08 -8.73
C GLY A 30 6.46 3.13 -9.78
N SER A 31 6.29 2.70 -11.03
CA SER A 31 5.79 3.50 -12.14
C SER A 31 4.64 2.78 -12.83
N GLN A 32 3.74 3.56 -13.45
CA GLN A 32 2.64 2.99 -14.25
C GLN A 32 3.17 2.07 -15.35
N HIS A 33 4.25 2.49 -16.01
CA HIS A 33 4.87 1.75 -17.10
C HIS A 33 5.38 0.36 -16.64
N ASN A 34 6.16 0.33 -15.54
CA ASN A 34 6.70 -0.94 -15.02
C ASN A 34 5.59 -1.88 -14.57
N ALA A 35 4.59 -1.33 -13.86
CA ALA A 35 3.47 -2.12 -13.38
C ALA A 35 2.62 -2.69 -14.53
N GLU A 36 2.36 -1.90 -15.57
CA GLU A 36 1.63 -2.34 -16.76
C GLU A 36 2.39 -3.42 -17.54
N SER A 37 3.71 -3.26 -17.72
CA SER A 37 4.55 -4.27 -18.37
C SER A 37 4.47 -5.61 -17.64
N LEU A 38 4.68 -5.62 -16.33
CA LEU A 38 4.63 -6.83 -15.52
C LEU A 38 3.25 -7.53 -15.59
N LEU A 39 2.16 -6.76 -15.51
CA LEU A 39 0.82 -7.33 -15.63
C LEU A 39 0.55 -7.91 -17.02
N ARG A 40 1.04 -7.28 -18.10
CA ARG A 40 0.94 -7.79 -19.48
C ARG A 40 1.78 -9.04 -19.70
N ASP A 41 2.90 -9.17 -19.01
CA ASP A 41 3.76 -10.36 -18.99
C ASP A 41 3.15 -11.51 -18.16
N GLY A 42 2.00 -11.26 -17.52
CA GLY A 42 1.26 -12.25 -16.73
C GLY A 42 1.77 -12.40 -15.29
N GLU A 43 2.62 -11.52 -14.83
CA GLU A 43 3.16 -11.53 -13.48
C GLU A 43 2.18 -10.94 -12.45
N LEU A 44 2.47 -11.15 -11.15
CA LEU A 44 1.70 -10.57 -10.06
C LEU A 44 2.36 -9.28 -9.57
N VAL A 45 1.57 -8.23 -9.42
CA VAL A 45 2.06 -6.92 -8.95
C VAL A 45 1.42 -6.60 -7.60
N LEU A 46 2.26 -6.41 -6.58
CA LEU A 46 1.83 -5.97 -5.26
C LEU A 46 2.01 -4.46 -5.13
N VAL A 47 0.93 -3.79 -4.73
CA VAL A 47 0.90 -2.33 -4.55
C VAL A 47 0.44 -2.00 -3.14
N ALA A 48 1.16 -1.09 -2.47
CA ALA A 48 0.71 -0.44 -1.24
C ALA A 48 0.33 1.02 -1.55
N PRO A 49 -0.94 1.30 -1.92
CA PRO A 49 -1.33 2.62 -2.44
C PRO A 49 -1.18 3.74 -1.42
N GLY A 50 -1.34 3.48 -0.13
CA GLY A 50 -1.09 4.44 0.95
C GLY A 50 0.40 4.82 1.12
N GLY A 51 1.30 3.92 0.71
CA GLY A 51 2.75 4.14 0.76
C GLY A 51 3.26 4.49 2.16
N MET A 52 4.33 5.29 2.22
CA MET A 52 4.97 5.70 3.48
C MET A 52 4.03 6.44 4.43
N ARG A 53 3.06 7.19 3.91
CA ARG A 53 2.12 7.94 4.74
C ARG A 53 1.22 7.00 5.55
N GLU A 54 0.70 5.98 4.90
CA GLU A 54 -0.14 4.98 5.55
C GLU A 54 0.67 4.09 6.50
N ALA A 55 1.85 3.64 6.04
CA ALA A 55 2.73 2.79 6.84
C ALA A 55 3.21 3.43 8.14
N LEU A 56 3.27 4.77 8.18
CA LEU A 56 3.77 5.56 9.31
C LEU A 56 2.71 6.49 9.92
N ARG A 57 1.40 6.17 9.70
CA ARG A 57 0.31 6.94 10.32
C ARG A 57 0.33 6.83 11.85
N SER A 58 -0.24 7.83 12.50
CA SER A 58 -0.35 7.85 13.96
C SER A 58 -1.14 6.64 14.48
N SER A 59 -0.70 6.09 15.61
CA SER A 59 -1.42 5.01 16.28
C SER A 59 -2.84 5.38 16.74
N SER A 60 -3.20 6.65 16.76
CA SER A 60 -4.59 7.10 16.96
C SER A 60 -5.50 6.82 15.75
N GLN A 61 -4.90 6.54 14.60
CA GLN A 61 -5.59 6.25 13.32
C GLN A 61 -5.43 4.77 12.91
N LYS A 62 -5.22 3.89 13.87
CA LYS A 62 -5.14 2.45 13.61
C LYS A 62 -6.38 1.94 12.86
N TYR A 63 -6.17 0.98 12.00
CA TYR A 63 -7.21 0.30 11.22
C TYR A 63 -8.01 1.23 10.29
N GLN A 64 -7.55 2.45 10.07
CA GLN A 64 -8.12 3.38 9.10
C GLN A 64 -7.30 3.36 7.83
N LEU A 65 -7.96 3.21 6.71
CA LEU A 65 -7.32 3.26 5.40
C LEU A 65 -7.04 4.73 5.00
N ASP A 66 -5.86 5.00 4.48
CA ASP A 66 -5.49 6.32 3.92
C ASP A 66 -4.87 6.14 2.53
N ILE A 67 -5.68 5.75 1.57
CA ILE A 67 -5.28 5.70 0.15
C ILE A 67 -5.73 6.94 -0.63
N SER A 68 -6.68 7.70 -0.07
CA SER A 68 -7.14 9.00 -0.59
C SER A 68 -7.33 9.02 -2.13
N ASP A 69 -6.86 10.07 -2.81
CA ASP A 69 -6.99 10.26 -4.27
C ASP A 69 -6.02 9.43 -5.12
N ARG A 70 -5.40 8.39 -4.56
CA ARG A 70 -4.41 7.57 -5.28
C ARG A 70 -5.07 6.52 -6.15
N LYS A 71 -5.75 6.96 -7.19
CA LYS A 71 -6.52 6.13 -8.13
C LYS A 71 -5.66 5.39 -9.17
N GLY A 72 -4.34 5.58 -9.16
CA GLY A 72 -3.43 5.03 -10.17
C GLY A 72 -3.46 3.50 -10.29
N PHE A 73 -3.63 2.78 -9.19
CA PHE A 73 -3.73 1.32 -9.20
C PHE A 73 -5.08 0.84 -9.75
N ALA A 74 -6.18 1.55 -9.48
CA ALA A 74 -7.49 1.24 -10.04
C ALA A 74 -7.50 1.46 -11.55
N LYS A 75 -6.95 2.59 -12.03
CA LYS A 75 -6.77 2.85 -13.47
C LYS A 75 -5.94 1.77 -14.14
N LEU A 76 -4.84 1.36 -13.50
CA LEU A 76 -3.98 0.31 -14.04
C LEU A 76 -4.73 -1.02 -14.18
N ALA A 77 -5.48 -1.41 -13.16
CA ALA A 77 -6.29 -2.62 -13.19
C ALA A 77 -7.34 -2.57 -14.31
N MET A 78 -8.03 -1.45 -14.48
CA MET A 78 -9.02 -1.25 -15.56
C MET A 78 -8.37 -1.32 -16.94
N ARG A 79 -7.21 -0.67 -17.13
CA ARG A 79 -6.48 -0.65 -18.40
C ARG A 79 -5.96 -2.03 -18.82
N THR A 80 -5.53 -2.82 -17.85
CA THR A 80 -4.95 -4.15 -18.11
C THR A 80 -5.96 -5.29 -18.02
N GLY A 81 -7.17 -5.03 -17.50
CA GLY A 81 -8.16 -6.06 -17.17
C GLY A 81 -7.73 -6.97 -16.01
N ALA A 82 -6.70 -6.59 -15.26
CA ALA A 82 -6.17 -7.40 -14.17
C ALA A 82 -7.11 -7.36 -12.96
N PRO A 83 -7.54 -8.51 -12.41
CA PRO A 83 -8.34 -8.55 -11.21
C PRO A 83 -7.51 -8.10 -9.99
N VAL A 84 -8.16 -7.39 -9.06
CA VAL A 84 -7.55 -6.89 -7.83
C VAL A 84 -7.91 -7.81 -6.67
N ILE A 85 -6.89 -8.31 -5.98
CA ILE A 85 -7.04 -9.02 -4.71
C ILE A 85 -6.57 -8.08 -3.61
N LEU A 86 -7.45 -7.77 -2.67
CA LEU A 86 -7.12 -6.95 -1.51
C LEU A 86 -6.50 -7.82 -0.41
N SER A 87 -5.54 -7.25 0.30
CA SER A 87 -4.89 -7.90 1.45
C SER A 87 -4.91 -6.95 2.64
N ALA A 88 -5.62 -7.34 3.70
CA ALA A 88 -5.66 -6.62 4.97
C ALA A 88 -4.83 -7.37 6.03
N CYS A 89 -3.99 -6.63 6.76
CA CYS A 89 -3.22 -7.15 7.89
C CYS A 89 -3.32 -6.17 9.08
N PRO A 90 -4.43 -6.17 9.83
CA PRO A 90 -4.65 -5.21 10.92
C PRO A 90 -3.54 -5.25 11.98
N ALA A 91 -3.03 -6.45 12.30
CA ALA A 91 -1.96 -6.62 13.28
C ALA A 91 -0.65 -5.89 12.91
N ALA A 92 -0.49 -5.44 11.66
CA ALA A 92 0.65 -4.61 11.26
C ALA A 92 0.66 -3.26 11.98
N ASP A 93 -0.50 -2.71 12.34
CA ASP A 93 -0.64 -1.47 13.09
C ASP A 93 -0.22 -1.60 14.58
N ASP A 94 -0.04 -2.82 15.08
CA ASP A 94 0.33 -3.09 16.46
C ASP A 94 1.84 -3.27 16.68
N ILE A 95 2.59 -3.42 15.60
CA ILE A 95 4.05 -3.64 15.64
C ILE A 95 4.78 -2.47 16.29
N TYR A 96 4.32 -1.24 15.99
CA TYR A 96 4.88 -0.01 16.50
C TYR A 96 3.81 0.89 17.11
N HIS A 97 4.21 1.67 18.10
CA HIS A 97 3.47 2.85 18.51
C HIS A 97 4.03 4.06 17.78
N VAL A 98 3.24 4.62 16.90
CA VAL A 98 3.63 5.77 16.06
C VAL A 98 3.01 7.04 16.66
N VAL A 99 3.85 8.00 16.99
CA VAL A 99 3.44 9.31 17.49
C VAL A 99 3.70 10.35 16.41
N SER A 100 2.64 10.97 15.92
CA SER A 100 2.74 12.19 15.11
C SER A 100 2.68 13.41 16.02
N ASN A 101 3.43 14.42 15.67
CA ASN A 101 3.41 15.72 16.32
C ASN A 101 3.52 16.83 15.24
N PRO A 102 3.22 18.10 15.57
CA PRO A 102 3.24 19.18 14.57
C PRO A 102 4.59 19.33 13.83
N VAL A 103 5.70 18.93 14.45
CA VAL A 103 7.03 18.99 13.80
C VAL A 103 7.16 17.90 12.75
N THR A 104 6.73 16.67 13.06
CA THR A 104 6.75 15.57 12.08
C THR A 104 5.83 15.85 10.91
N ASP A 105 4.67 16.44 11.15
CA ASP A 105 3.72 16.86 10.13
C ASP A 105 4.29 17.97 9.25
N TRP A 106 4.97 18.95 9.83
CA TRP A 106 5.66 20.01 9.10
C TRP A 106 6.78 19.44 8.21
N VAL A 107 7.61 18.52 8.72
CA VAL A 107 8.67 17.85 7.96
C VAL A 107 8.07 17.09 6.78
N TYR A 108 7.00 16.34 7.01
CA TYR A 108 6.31 15.62 5.93
C TYR A 108 5.77 16.55 4.86
N ASN A 109 5.09 17.62 5.28
CA ASN A 109 4.49 18.58 4.34
C ASN A 109 5.55 19.31 3.51
N ARG A 110 6.71 19.64 4.12
CA ARG A 110 7.79 20.40 3.48
C ARG A 110 8.68 19.55 2.57
N TYR A 111 9.02 18.33 3.01
CA TYR A 111 10.03 17.50 2.37
C TYR A 111 9.46 16.21 1.79
N LYS A 112 8.19 15.90 2.03
CA LYS A 112 7.54 14.62 1.68
C LYS A 112 8.27 13.42 2.28
N LEU A 113 8.99 13.64 3.37
CA LEU A 113 9.71 12.63 4.13
C LEU A 113 8.93 12.34 5.40
N ALA A 114 8.39 11.14 5.52
CA ALA A 114 7.77 10.70 6.77
C ALA A 114 8.88 10.40 7.79
N ALA A 115 8.93 11.16 8.86
CA ALA A 115 9.87 11.01 9.96
C ALA A 115 9.13 10.94 11.30
N PRO A 116 8.21 9.97 11.49
CA PRO A 116 7.48 9.84 12.74
C PRO A 116 8.39 9.35 13.86
N VAL A 117 7.99 9.63 15.08
CA VAL A 117 8.60 9.01 16.26
C VAL A 117 7.94 7.66 16.47
N ILE A 118 8.71 6.58 16.34
CA ILE A 118 8.21 5.20 16.47
C ILE A 118 8.78 4.54 17.72
N PHE A 119 7.91 3.83 18.44
CA PHE A 119 8.25 3.07 19.62
C PHE A 119 7.80 1.61 19.43
N GLY A 120 8.76 0.71 19.40
CA GLY A 120 8.53 -0.72 19.37
C GLY A 120 8.60 -1.34 20.77
N LYS A 121 9.22 -2.53 20.85
CA LYS A 121 9.41 -3.26 22.11
C LYS A 121 10.31 -2.48 23.06
N TYR A 122 9.87 -2.31 24.30
CA TYR A 122 10.61 -1.59 25.34
C TYR A 122 10.94 -0.12 25.00
N GLY A 123 10.16 0.52 24.14
CA GLY A 123 10.40 1.91 23.73
C GLY A 123 11.56 2.08 22.72
N THR A 124 12.03 1.00 22.12
CA THR A 124 13.09 0.99 21.11
C THR A 124 12.53 0.94 19.68
N ILE A 125 13.41 0.94 18.68
CA ILE A 125 13.04 0.71 17.26
C ILE A 125 12.80 -0.76 16.93
N ILE A 126 12.97 -1.69 17.90
CA ILE A 126 12.73 -3.11 17.69
C ILE A 126 11.21 -3.34 17.62
N PRO A 127 10.69 -4.01 16.57
CA PRO A 127 9.26 -4.25 16.45
C PRO A 127 8.71 -5.08 17.62
N LYS A 128 7.49 -4.78 18.02
CA LYS A 128 6.77 -5.64 18.97
C LYS A 128 6.48 -6.97 18.29
N PRO A 129 6.55 -8.10 19.02
CA PRO A 129 6.16 -9.37 18.45
C PRO A 129 4.65 -9.35 18.17
N ALA A 130 4.30 -9.63 16.92
CA ALA A 130 2.92 -9.73 16.48
C ALA A 130 2.80 -10.89 15.48
N LYS A 131 1.67 -11.60 15.52
CA LYS A 131 1.33 -12.58 14.50
C LYS A 131 0.69 -11.84 13.34
N LEU A 132 1.40 -11.72 12.23
CA LEU A 132 0.89 -11.08 11.02
C LEU A 132 0.03 -12.09 10.25
N VAL A 133 -1.26 -11.85 10.23
CA VAL A 133 -2.22 -12.60 9.44
C VAL A 133 -2.75 -11.71 8.33
N HIS A 134 -2.58 -12.16 7.10
CA HIS A 134 -3.11 -11.50 5.92
C HIS A 134 -4.46 -12.11 5.55
N TYR A 135 -5.49 -11.29 5.55
CA TYR A 135 -6.83 -11.63 5.10
C TYR A 135 -6.98 -11.19 3.65
N LEU A 136 -7.39 -12.12 2.78
CA LEU A 136 -7.52 -11.86 1.35
C LEU A 136 -9.01 -11.91 0.96
N ASN A 137 -9.43 -11.01 0.08
CA ASN A 137 -10.76 -11.11 -0.52
C ASN A 137 -10.76 -11.97 -1.79
N ALA A 138 -11.95 -12.27 -2.31
CA ALA A 138 -12.09 -12.78 -3.66
C ALA A 138 -11.63 -11.73 -4.70
N PRO A 139 -11.08 -12.14 -5.87
CA PRO A 139 -10.67 -11.19 -6.90
C PRO A 139 -11.83 -10.28 -7.33
N MET A 140 -11.57 -8.98 -7.37
CA MET A 140 -12.50 -7.97 -7.87
C MET A 140 -12.11 -7.60 -9.30
N SER A 141 -12.99 -7.89 -10.25
CA SER A 141 -12.73 -7.61 -11.67
C SER A 141 -13.09 -6.17 -12.02
N PRO A 142 -12.24 -5.44 -12.75
CA PRO A 142 -12.56 -4.09 -13.22
C PRO A 142 -13.48 -4.06 -14.44
N THR A 143 -13.70 -5.19 -15.11
CA THR A 143 -14.38 -5.25 -16.42
C THR A 143 -15.83 -4.78 -16.40
N ASP A 144 -16.50 -4.87 -15.25
CA ASP A 144 -17.89 -4.45 -15.10
C ASP A 144 -18.03 -2.96 -14.78
N ASN A 145 -16.91 -2.23 -14.65
CA ASN A 145 -16.89 -0.84 -14.18
C ASN A 145 -16.57 0.19 -15.28
N GLY A 146 -16.52 -0.19 -16.57
CA GLY A 146 -16.18 0.70 -17.67
C GLY A 146 -14.70 0.73 -18.03
N THR A 147 -14.21 1.83 -18.59
CA THR A 147 -12.83 2.00 -19.05
C THR A 147 -12.03 2.93 -18.13
N ASP A 148 -10.69 2.86 -18.20
CA ASP A 148 -9.78 3.72 -17.42
C ASP A 148 -9.78 5.19 -17.88
N ASP A 149 -10.38 5.50 -19.03
CA ASP A 149 -10.56 6.85 -19.56
C ASP A 149 -11.86 7.52 -19.03
N ASP A 150 -12.76 6.74 -18.41
CA ASP A 150 -13.97 7.24 -17.78
C ASP A 150 -13.70 7.56 -16.29
N PRO A 151 -13.65 8.85 -15.89
CA PRO A 151 -13.40 9.22 -14.51
C PRO A 151 -14.43 8.69 -13.52
N GLU A 152 -15.72 8.61 -13.91
CA GLU A 152 -16.79 8.12 -13.03
C GLU A 152 -16.64 6.62 -12.78
N ALA A 153 -16.30 5.85 -13.82
CA ALA A 153 -16.03 4.42 -13.70
C ALA A 153 -14.82 4.15 -12.82
N VAL A 154 -13.73 4.92 -12.99
CA VAL A 154 -12.54 4.83 -12.15
C VAL A 154 -12.87 5.13 -10.68
N ASP A 155 -13.66 6.17 -10.44
CA ASP A 155 -14.04 6.57 -9.09
C ASP A 155 -14.93 5.53 -8.42
N ALA A 156 -15.88 4.97 -9.15
CA ALA A 156 -16.72 3.89 -8.65
C ALA A 156 -15.92 2.64 -8.30
N PHE A 157 -15.00 2.21 -9.17
CA PHE A 157 -14.16 1.05 -8.90
C PHE A 157 -13.20 1.29 -7.73
N HIS A 158 -12.56 2.46 -7.69
CA HIS A 158 -11.69 2.85 -6.57
C HIS A 158 -12.44 2.85 -5.24
N ALA A 159 -13.64 3.45 -5.19
CA ALA A 159 -14.48 3.49 -3.99
C ALA A 159 -14.91 2.09 -3.53
N ALA A 160 -15.22 1.18 -4.47
CA ALA A 160 -15.55 -0.20 -4.15
C ALA A 160 -14.36 -0.94 -3.53
N LEU A 161 -13.15 -0.75 -4.06
CA LEU A 161 -11.91 -1.34 -3.51
C LEU A 161 -11.59 -0.77 -2.12
N GLU A 162 -11.72 0.55 -1.95
CA GLU A 162 -11.48 1.25 -0.68
C GLU A 162 -12.46 0.80 0.40
N SER A 163 -13.76 0.78 0.08
CA SER A 163 -14.81 0.33 1.01
C SER A 163 -14.55 -1.11 1.46
N ARG A 164 -14.27 -2.02 0.53
CA ARG A 164 -14.03 -3.41 0.85
C ARG A 164 -12.78 -3.60 1.70
N LEU A 165 -11.69 -2.91 1.40
CA LEU A 165 -10.46 -2.99 2.19
C LEU A 165 -10.67 -2.42 3.62
N GLN A 166 -11.42 -1.32 3.76
CA GLN A 166 -11.77 -0.76 5.07
C GLN A 166 -12.65 -1.71 5.88
N GLU A 167 -13.61 -2.37 5.25
CA GLU A 167 -14.42 -3.42 5.89
C GLU A 167 -13.54 -4.54 6.44
N MET A 168 -12.63 -5.08 5.60
CA MET A 168 -11.71 -6.15 6.00
C MET A 168 -10.81 -5.75 7.17
N LEU A 169 -10.31 -4.51 7.19
CA LEU A 169 -9.54 -4.00 8.32
C LEU A 169 -10.37 -3.94 9.60
N THR A 170 -11.63 -3.52 9.50
CA THR A 170 -12.54 -3.38 10.64
C THR A 170 -13.02 -4.75 11.16
N GLU A 171 -13.37 -5.67 10.26
CA GLU A 171 -13.82 -7.03 10.58
C GLU A 171 -12.78 -7.82 11.37
N HIS A 172 -11.50 -7.57 11.09
CA HIS A 172 -10.38 -8.31 11.67
C HIS A 172 -9.54 -7.47 12.65
N ALA A 173 -9.99 -6.26 13.00
CA ALA A 173 -9.33 -5.43 13.99
C ALA A 173 -9.33 -6.11 15.36
N GLY A 174 -8.15 -6.35 15.93
CA GLY A 174 -8.00 -6.99 17.25
C GLY A 174 -8.13 -8.53 17.26
N ALA A 175 -8.06 -9.17 16.09
CA ALA A 175 -8.07 -10.64 15.97
C ALA A 175 -6.68 -11.26 16.22
#